data_4756588cf8844523be7938520b7fe6b1
#
_entry.id   4756588cf8844523be7938520b7fe6b1
#
_cell.length_a   1.000
_cell.length_b   1.000
_cell.length_c   1.000
_cell.angle_alpha   90.00
_cell.angle_beta   90.00
_cell.angle_gamma   90.00
#
_symmetry.space_group_name_H-M   'P 1'
#
loop_
_entity.id
_entity.type
_entity.pdbx_description
1 polymer ?
#
loop_
_entity_poly.entity_id
_entity_poly.type
_entity_poly.pdbx_seq_one_letter_code
_entity_poly.pdbx_strand_id
1 'polypeptide(L)'
;MEEREIYRAKILSEAVPYLQEYNGKTVVVKYGGNAMINEELMNNVISDICLMTLVGINVVLVHGGGPEINKALKRSGIESKFINGLRYTDEETIDIV
;
A
#
# COMPACT_ATOMS: atom_id res chain seq x y z
N MET A 1 -10.32 -26.61 24.90
CA MET A 1 -9.99 -25.57 23.93
C MET A 1 -11.25 -25.16 23.19
N GLU A 2 -11.51 -23.86 23.10
CA GLU A 2 -12.70 -23.34 22.43
C GLU A 2 -12.62 -23.52 20.92
N GLU A 3 -13.76 -23.65 20.24
CA GLU A 3 -13.83 -23.77 18.77
C GLU A 3 -13.13 -22.63 18.05
N ARG A 4 -13.23 -21.40 18.57
CA ARG A 4 -12.58 -20.23 18.03
C ARG A 4 -11.06 -20.36 17.99
N GLU A 5 -10.47 -20.89 19.05
CA GLU A 5 -9.03 -21.09 19.14
C GLU A 5 -8.54 -22.19 18.22
N ILE A 6 -9.32 -23.27 18.09
CA ILE A 6 -9.04 -24.35 17.14
C ILE A 6 -9.10 -23.81 15.71
N TYR A 7 -10.09 -22.99 15.39
CA TYR A 7 -10.23 -22.37 14.08
C TYR A 7 -9.04 -21.46 13.74
N ARG A 8 -8.60 -20.64 14.68
CA ARG A 8 -7.43 -19.79 14.52
C ARG A 8 -6.15 -20.59 14.28
N ALA A 9 -5.96 -21.65 15.04
CA ALA A 9 -4.81 -22.54 14.88
C ALA A 9 -4.82 -23.21 13.51
N LYS A 10 -5.97 -23.61 13.01
CA LYS A 10 -6.14 -24.19 11.69
C LYS A 10 -5.75 -23.19 10.59
N ILE A 11 -6.22 -21.96 10.67
CA ILE A 11 -5.86 -20.91 9.71
C ILE A 11 -4.36 -20.69 9.68
N LEU A 12 -3.72 -20.58 10.85
CA LEU A 12 -2.27 -20.40 10.94
C LEU A 12 -1.51 -21.57 10.35
N SER A 13 -1.97 -22.80 10.59
CA SER A 13 -1.37 -24.01 10.02
C SER A 13 -1.49 -24.05 8.50
N GLU A 14 -2.62 -23.63 7.96
CA GLU A 14 -2.85 -23.56 6.51
C GLU A 14 -1.96 -22.49 5.84
N ALA A 15 -1.57 -21.46 6.57
CA ALA A 15 -0.70 -20.41 6.05
C ALA A 15 0.76 -20.86 5.88
N VAL A 16 1.22 -21.86 6.65
CA VAL A 16 2.63 -22.27 6.69
C VAL A 16 3.20 -22.64 5.32
N PRO A 17 2.55 -23.44 4.47
CA PRO A 17 3.08 -23.77 3.15
C PRO A 17 3.29 -22.54 2.27
N TYR A 18 2.42 -21.56 2.36
CA TYR A 18 2.53 -20.31 1.61
C TYR A 18 3.70 -19.47 2.11
N LEU A 19 3.88 -19.37 3.43
CA LEU A 19 5.01 -18.67 4.02
C LEU A 19 6.34 -19.30 3.61
N GLN A 20 6.40 -20.62 3.56
CA GLN A 20 7.59 -21.34 3.10
C GLN A 20 7.87 -21.10 1.62
N GLU A 21 6.82 -21.11 0.78
CA GLU A 21 6.95 -20.87 -0.67
C GLU A 21 7.47 -19.47 -0.97
N TYR A 22 6.95 -18.46 -0.28
CA TYR A 22 7.31 -17.06 -0.57
C TYR A 22 8.47 -16.52 0.27
N ASN A 23 8.96 -17.26 1.23
CA ASN A 23 10.11 -16.83 2.04
C ASN A 23 11.32 -16.57 1.14
N GLY A 24 11.90 -15.39 1.27
CA GLY A 24 13.04 -14.96 0.46
C GLY A 24 12.72 -14.51 -0.96
N LYS A 25 11.46 -14.66 -1.39
CA LYS A 25 11.03 -14.17 -2.72
C LYS A 25 10.63 -12.71 -2.66
N THR A 26 10.72 -12.05 -3.80
CA THR A 26 10.28 -10.66 -3.95
C THR A 26 8.86 -10.60 -4.49
N VAL A 27 8.00 -9.91 -3.78
CA VAL A 27 6.60 -9.69 -4.16
C VAL A 27 6.39 -8.21 -4.39
N VAL A 28 5.86 -7.86 -5.55
CA VAL A 28 5.51 -6.47 -5.88
C VAL A 28 4.04 -6.25 -5.55
N VAL A 29 3.79 -5.29 -4.66
CA VAL A 29 2.43 -4.89 -4.26
C VAL A 29 2.14 -3.51 -4.85
N LYS A 30 1.12 -3.43 -5.70
CA LYS A 30 0.64 -2.15 -6.21
C LYS A 30 -0.46 -1.63 -5.30
N TYR A 31 -0.27 -0.42 -4.79
CA TYR A 31 -1.16 0.23 -3.85
C TYR A 31 -1.66 1.56 -4.41
N GLY A 32 -2.98 1.75 -4.44
CA GLY A 32 -3.56 2.98 -4.97
C GLY A 32 -5.08 2.97 -4.98
N GLY A 33 -5.67 3.95 -5.64
CA GLY A 33 -7.11 4.09 -5.74
C GLY A 33 -7.80 4.29 -4.39
N ASN A 34 -8.89 3.59 -4.17
CA ASN A 34 -9.70 3.72 -2.94
C ASN A 34 -8.93 3.38 -1.65
N ALA A 35 -7.94 2.49 -1.73
CA ALA A 35 -7.13 2.12 -0.58
C ALA A 35 -6.29 3.30 -0.07
N MET A 36 -5.91 4.24 -0.94
CA MET A 36 -5.13 5.43 -0.53
C MET A 36 -5.97 6.49 0.17
N ILE A 37 -7.28 6.56 -0.12
CA ILE A 37 -8.17 7.58 0.44
C ILE A 37 -9.00 7.06 1.62
N ASN A 38 -9.08 5.75 1.80
CA ASN A 38 -9.77 5.12 2.92
C ASN A 38 -8.74 4.75 3.98
N GLU A 39 -8.80 5.43 5.14
CA GLU A 39 -7.82 5.27 6.22
C GLU A 39 -7.80 3.84 6.79
N GLU A 40 -8.95 3.20 6.93
CA GLU A 40 -9.04 1.83 7.41
C GLU A 40 -8.37 0.85 6.44
N LEU A 41 -8.65 0.97 5.14
CA LEU A 41 -8.02 0.14 4.11
C LEU A 41 -6.51 0.39 4.05
N MET A 42 -6.09 1.64 4.16
CA MET A 42 -4.68 2.02 4.19
C MET A 42 -3.94 1.34 5.35
N ASN A 43 -4.51 1.40 6.54
CA ASN A 43 -3.92 0.79 7.73
C ASN A 43 -3.86 -0.74 7.60
N ASN A 44 -4.88 -1.36 7.02
CA ASN A 44 -4.90 -2.81 6.76
C ASN A 44 -3.82 -3.21 5.76
N VAL A 45 -3.64 -2.47 4.68
CA VAL A 45 -2.60 -2.74 3.67
C VAL A 45 -1.22 -2.62 4.30
N ILE A 46 -0.96 -1.57 5.05
CA ILE A 46 0.33 -1.36 5.72
C ILE A 46 0.60 -2.49 6.71
N SER A 47 -0.40 -2.88 7.49
CA SER A 47 -0.28 -3.97 8.45
C SER A 47 0.05 -5.30 7.76
N ASP A 48 -0.60 -5.59 6.65
CA ASP A 48 -0.35 -6.80 5.86
C ASP A 48 1.07 -6.81 5.27
N ILE A 49 1.54 -5.67 4.77
CA ILE A 49 2.90 -5.53 4.23
C ILE A 49 3.93 -5.74 5.33
N CYS A 50 3.70 -5.18 6.52
CA CYS A 50 4.57 -5.39 7.67
C CYS A 50 4.66 -6.87 8.05
N LEU A 51 3.52 -7.57 8.04
CA LEU A 51 3.48 -9.01 8.30
C LEU A 51 4.26 -9.78 7.25
N MET A 52 4.08 -9.48 5.97
CA MET A 52 4.82 -10.14 4.88
C MET A 52 6.33 -9.97 5.06
N THR A 53 6.77 -8.77 5.39
CA THR A 53 8.18 -8.46 5.64
C THR A 53 8.71 -9.24 6.85
N LEU A 54 7.92 -9.32 7.91
CA LEU A 54 8.28 -10.02 9.13
C LEU A 54 8.51 -11.52 8.91
N VAL A 55 7.72 -12.14 8.02
CA VAL A 55 7.85 -13.57 7.71
C VAL A 55 8.88 -13.87 6.61
N GLY A 56 9.66 -12.89 6.20
CA GLY A 56 10.79 -13.09 5.29
C GLY A 56 10.49 -12.93 3.81
N ILE A 57 9.39 -12.27 3.47
CA ILE A 57 9.07 -11.90 2.09
C ILE A 57 9.67 -10.53 1.79
N ASN A 58 10.37 -10.40 0.67
CA ASN A 58 10.89 -9.11 0.21
C ASN A 58 9.77 -8.36 -0.52
N VAL A 59 9.21 -7.35 0.09
CA VAL A 59 8.10 -6.59 -0.48
C VAL A 59 8.60 -5.33 -1.18
N VAL A 60 8.19 -5.15 -2.42
CA VAL A 60 8.37 -3.89 -3.16
C VAL A 60 6.99 -3.25 -3.28
N LEU A 61 6.80 -2.12 -2.62
CA LEU A 61 5.55 -1.38 -2.68
C LEU A 61 5.60 -0.34 -3.78
N VAL A 62 4.71 -0.46 -4.75
CA VAL A 62 4.54 0.53 -5.82
C VAL A 62 3.26 1.30 -5.55
N HIS A 63 3.38 2.60 -5.40
CA HIS A 63 2.22 3.44 -5.12
C HIS A 63 2.28 4.76 -5.89
N GLY A 64 1.11 5.34 -6.14
CA GLY A 64 1.00 6.69 -6.63
C GLY A 64 1.01 7.70 -5.50
N GLY A 65 1.00 8.97 -5.84
CA GLY A 65 0.95 10.06 -4.87
C GLY A 65 -0.09 11.12 -5.20
N GLY A 66 -0.99 10.85 -6.15
CA GLY A 66 -1.95 11.84 -6.64
C GLY A 66 -2.73 12.58 -5.57
N PRO A 67 -3.44 11.89 -4.66
CA PRO A 67 -4.21 12.56 -3.61
C PRO A 67 -3.34 13.44 -2.69
N GLU A 68 -2.18 12.95 -2.28
CA GLU A 68 -1.27 13.71 -1.41
C GLU A 68 -0.61 14.87 -2.15
N ILE A 69 -0.27 14.69 -3.42
CA ILE A 69 0.24 15.76 -4.28
C ILE A 69 -0.80 16.86 -4.43
N ASN A 70 -2.06 16.49 -4.70
CA ASN A 70 -3.15 17.45 -4.81
C ASN A 70 -3.35 18.26 -3.52
N LYS A 71 -3.28 17.60 -2.37
CA LYS A 71 -3.36 18.29 -1.06
C LYS A 71 -2.20 19.25 -0.85
N ALA A 72 -0.98 18.84 -1.19
CA ALA A 72 0.21 19.68 -1.05
C ALA A 72 0.15 20.90 -1.97
N LEU A 73 -0.29 20.71 -3.21
CA LEU A 73 -0.48 21.82 -4.17
C LEU A 73 -1.53 22.81 -3.66
N LYS A 74 -2.65 22.31 -3.15
CA LYS A 74 -3.71 23.15 -2.59
C LYS A 74 -3.23 23.97 -1.40
N ARG A 75 -2.45 23.38 -0.49
CA ARG A 75 -1.85 24.09 0.65
C ARG A 75 -0.89 25.19 0.21
N SER A 76 -0.20 24.99 -0.92
CA SER A 76 0.74 25.96 -1.50
C SER A 76 0.05 26.98 -2.41
N GLY A 77 -1.26 26.91 -2.57
CA GLY A 77 -2.02 27.84 -3.43
C GLY A 77 -1.85 27.58 -4.93
N ILE A 78 -1.39 26.39 -5.30
CA ILE A 78 -1.18 25.98 -6.69
C ILE A 78 -2.34 25.12 -7.14
N GLU A 79 -2.90 25.42 -8.31
CA GLU A 79 -3.98 24.65 -8.91
C GLU A 79 -3.43 23.41 -9.62
N SER A 80 -4.01 22.24 -9.32
CA SER A 80 -3.70 21.02 -10.05
C SER A 80 -4.29 21.04 -11.45
N LYS A 81 -3.47 20.76 -12.45
CA LYS A 81 -3.89 20.69 -13.85
C LYS A 81 -3.52 19.35 -14.46
N PHE A 82 -4.44 18.81 -15.26
CA PHE A 82 -4.25 17.54 -15.96
C PHE A 82 -4.57 17.71 -17.44
N ILE A 83 -3.74 17.10 -18.28
CA ILE A 83 -3.93 17.08 -19.74
C ILE A 83 -3.93 15.61 -20.17
N ASN A 84 -5.05 15.12 -20.74
CA ASN A 84 -5.20 13.72 -21.15
C ASN A 84 -4.85 12.72 -20.04
N GLY A 85 -5.27 13.00 -18.80
CA GLY A 85 -4.99 12.15 -17.66
C GLY A 85 -3.59 12.29 -17.06
N LEU A 86 -2.73 13.09 -17.66
CA LEU A 86 -1.37 13.36 -17.17
C LEU A 86 -1.35 14.69 -16.41
N ARG A 87 -0.65 14.71 -15.29
CA ARG A 87 -0.46 15.95 -14.51
C ARG A 87 0.42 16.91 -15.29
N TYR A 88 -0.06 18.14 -15.46
CA TYR A 88 0.78 19.23 -15.93
C TYR A 88 1.70 19.67 -14.78
N THR A 89 2.99 19.47 -14.96
CA THR A 89 4.00 19.71 -13.92
C THR A 89 5.00 20.78 -14.41
N ASP A 90 4.79 22.01 -13.96
CA ASP A 90 5.71 23.12 -14.22
C ASP A 90 6.82 23.19 -13.15
N GLU A 91 7.69 24.19 -13.22
CA GLU A 91 8.79 24.36 -12.27
C GLU A 91 8.32 24.45 -10.82
N GLU A 92 7.22 25.13 -10.58
CA GLU A 92 6.64 25.32 -9.24
C GLU A 92 6.05 24.02 -8.70
N THR A 93 5.36 23.29 -9.57
CA THR A 93 4.71 22.04 -9.22
C THR A 93 5.71 20.91 -8.99
N ILE A 94 6.80 20.86 -9.75
CA ILE A 94 7.78 19.77 -9.66
C ILE A 94 8.46 19.68 -8.30
N ASP A 95 8.61 20.79 -7.63
CA ASP A 95 9.21 20.82 -6.29
C ASP A 95 8.31 20.16 -5.24
N ILE A 96 7.00 20.05 -5.52
CA ILE A 96 6.02 19.44 -4.64
C ILE A 96 5.80 17.96 -5.00
N VAL A 97 5.81 17.63 -6.26
CA VAL A 97 5.67 16.25 -6.77
C VAL A 97 6.91 15.33 -6.45
#